data_3395fa9785587ec4283dcc7078d09905
#
_entry.id   3395fa9785587ec4283dcc7078d09905
#
_cell.length_a   1.000
_cell.length_b   1.000
_cell.length_c   1.000
_cell.angle_alpha   90.00
_cell.angle_beta   90.00
_cell.angle_gamma   90.00
#
_symmetry.space_group_name_H-M   'P 1'
#
loop_
_entity.id
_entity.type
_entity.pdbx_description
1 polymer ?
#
loop_
_entity_poly.entity_id
_entity_poly.type
_entity_poly.pdbx_seq_one_letter_code
_entity_poly.pdbx_strand_id
1 'polypeptide(L)'
;MIYDYPEQLLVEKGILVIEHADFEGIERISAALGAEILSTFDNPERAEEVLGTCDSIEEIMIGEDKVIKFSGCKRNEACTIVLRGSSQHILDEAERSLHDALCVLVQTVKNKKVIYG
;
A
#
# COMPACT_ATOMS: atom_id res chain seq x y z
N MET A 1 10.00 -9.15 -8.50
CA MET A 1 10.96 -10.08 -7.89
C MET A 1 12.34 -9.50 -8.10
N ILE A 2 13.10 -9.31 -7.02
CA ILE A 2 14.48 -8.79 -7.04
C ILE A 2 15.38 -10.00 -6.79
N TYR A 3 16.46 -10.13 -7.55
CA TYR A 3 17.44 -11.22 -7.37
C TYR A 3 18.48 -10.86 -6.31
N ASP A 4 19.13 -11.85 -5.72
CA ASP A 4 20.05 -11.71 -4.59
C ASP A 4 21.18 -10.69 -4.82
N TYR A 5 21.75 -10.66 -6.02
CA TYR A 5 22.86 -9.75 -6.31
C TYR A 5 22.47 -8.26 -6.33
N PRO A 6 21.39 -7.84 -7.03
CA PRO A 6 20.88 -6.48 -6.91
C PRO A 6 20.45 -6.10 -5.49
N GLU A 7 19.86 -7.05 -4.74
CA GLU A 7 19.47 -6.84 -3.36
C GLU A 7 20.68 -6.51 -2.48
N GLN A 8 21.76 -7.28 -2.57
CA GLN A 8 22.98 -7.04 -1.81
C GLN A 8 23.56 -5.64 -2.08
N LEU A 9 23.58 -5.21 -3.33
CA LEU A 9 24.08 -3.87 -3.70
C LEU A 9 23.24 -2.74 -3.08
N LEU A 10 21.92 -2.91 -3.01
CA LEU A 10 21.02 -1.93 -2.39
C LEU A 10 21.19 -1.91 -0.87
N VAL A 11 21.27 -3.08 -0.24
CA VAL A 11 21.48 -3.22 1.20
C VAL A 11 22.83 -2.63 1.63
N GLU A 12 23.92 -2.83 0.87
CA GLU A 12 25.22 -2.20 1.13
C GLU A 12 25.15 -0.66 1.12
N LYS A 13 24.21 -0.09 0.36
CA LYS A 13 23.95 1.35 0.33
C LYS A 13 22.95 1.82 1.40
N GLY A 14 22.47 0.93 2.26
CA GLY A 14 21.50 1.24 3.29
C GLY A 14 20.07 1.45 2.74
N ILE A 15 19.78 0.92 1.57
CA ILE A 15 18.44 1.00 0.93
C ILE A 15 17.64 -0.23 1.34
N LEU A 16 16.46 -0.01 1.91
CA LEU A 16 15.51 -1.07 2.23
C LEU A 16 14.94 -1.68 0.93
N VAL A 17 14.89 -3.00 0.86
CA VAL A 17 14.39 -3.73 -0.31
C VAL A 17 13.19 -4.58 0.09
N ILE A 18 12.12 -4.51 -0.69
CA ILE A 18 10.94 -5.36 -0.56
C ILE A 18 10.90 -6.27 -1.78
N GLU A 19 11.21 -7.55 -1.59
CA GLU A 19 11.36 -8.51 -2.68
C GLU A 19 10.06 -8.84 -3.41
N HIS A 20 8.99 -9.01 -2.65
CA HIS A 20 7.71 -9.46 -3.15
C HIS A 20 6.63 -8.43 -2.83
N ALA A 21 6.19 -7.74 -3.86
CA ALA A 21 5.07 -6.80 -3.77
C ALA A 21 4.09 -7.07 -4.93
N ASP A 22 2.82 -6.94 -4.64
CA ASP A 22 1.77 -7.02 -5.65
C ASP A 22 1.64 -5.68 -6.39
N PHE A 23 1.19 -5.73 -7.64
CA PHE A 23 1.04 -4.53 -8.47
C PHE A 23 0.04 -3.52 -7.89
N GLU A 24 -1.08 -3.99 -7.37
CA GLU A 24 -2.08 -3.11 -6.76
C GLU A 24 -1.55 -2.43 -5.50
N GLY A 25 -0.79 -3.14 -4.68
CA GLY A 25 -0.15 -2.60 -3.48
C GLY A 25 0.88 -1.52 -3.84
N ILE A 26 1.70 -1.75 -4.86
CA ILE A 26 2.67 -0.75 -5.35
C ILE A 26 1.97 0.51 -5.86
N GLU A 27 0.90 0.38 -6.62
CA GLU A 27 0.13 1.53 -7.11
C GLU A 27 -0.45 2.36 -5.96
N ARG A 28 -1.02 1.69 -4.96
CA ARG A 28 -1.54 2.37 -3.75
C ARG A 28 -0.45 3.07 -2.96
N ILE A 29 0.69 2.42 -2.76
CA ILE A 29 1.84 2.99 -2.06
C ILE A 29 2.38 4.19 -2.84
N SER A 30 2.56 4.08 -4.15
CA SER A 30 3.04 5.19 -4.99
C SER A 30 2.11 6.40 -4.90
N ALA A 31 0.80 6.18 -4.95
CA ALA A 31 -0.20 7.23 -4.80
C ALA A 31 -0.18 7.89 -3.41
N ALA A 32 -0.03 7.09 -2.34
CA ALA A 32 0.02 7.60 -0.97
C ALA A 32 1.30 8.38 -0.67
N LEU A 33 2.45 7.91 -1.16
CA LEU A 33 3.75 8.54 -0.97
C LEU A 33 3.99 9.72 -1.93
N GLY A 34 3.24 9.78 -3.03
CA GLY A 34 3.50 10.70 -4.13
C GLY A 34 4.73 10.31 -4.95
N ALA A 35 5.04 9.02 -4.99
CA ALA A 35 6.12 8.45 -5.79
C ALA A 35 5.66 8.10 -7.19
N GLU A 36 6.60 7.97 -8.13
CA GLU A 36 6.35 7.47 -9.49
C GLU A 36 6.88 6.04 -9.62
N ILE A 37 6.10 5.16 -10.28
CA ILE A 37 6.54 3.80 -10.57
C ILE A 37 7.42 3.84 -11.80
N LEU A 38 8.68 3.43 -11.64
CA LEU A 38 9.66 3.41 -12.72
C LEU A 38 9.79 2.00 -13.30
N SER A 39 9.90 1.92 -14.61
CA SER A 39 10.22 0.68 -15.32
C SER A 39 11.72 0.49 -15.57
N THR A 40 12.49 1.59 -15.54
CA THR A 40 13.92 1.60 -15.80
C THR A 40 14.64 2.59 -14.89
N PHE A 41 15.94 2.38 -14.68
CA PHE A 41 16.82 3.25 -13.89
C PHE A 41 17.73 4.15 -14.75
N ASP A 42 17.36 4.39 -16.01
CA ASP A 42 18.23 5.02 -16.99
C ASP A 42 18.49 6.51 -16.76
N ASN A 43 17.68 7.17 -15.91
CA ASN A 43 17.80 8.59 -15.64
C ASN A 43 17.96 8.89 -14.13
N PRO A 44 19.19 8.80 -13.59
CA PRO A 44 19.43 9.08 -12.17
C PRO A 44 19.14 10.55 -11.77
N GLU A 45 19.19 11.48 -12.72
CA GLU A 45 18.92 12.90 -12.47
C GLU A 45 17.46 13.18 -12.08
N ARG A 46 16.53 12.29 -12.46
CA ARG A 46 15.12 12.39 -12.08
C ARG A 46 14.79 11.71 -10.77
N ALA A 47 15.77 11.09 -10.12
CA ALA A 47 15.51 10.31 -8.90
C ALA A 47 14.82 11.15 -7.80
N GLU A 48 15.24 12.41 -7.61
CA GLU A 48 14.64 13.29 -6.60
C GLU A 48 13.20 13.67 -6.91
N GLU A 49 12.82 13.75 -8.19
CA GLU A 49 11.47 14.11 -8.61
C GLU A 49 10.47 12.94 -8.48
N VAL A 50 10.96 11.72 -8.63
CA VAL A 50 10.13 10.50 -8.66
C VAL A 50 10.00 9.81 -7.31
N LEU A 51 10.86 10.15 -6.35
CA LEU A 51 10.82 9.59 -5.00
C LEU A 51 9.65 10.16 -4.19
N GLY A 52 8.94 9.28 -3.51
CA GLY A 52 7.94 9.67 -2.53
C GLY A 52 8.55 9.96 -1.15
N THR A 53 7.74 10.49 -0.26
CA THR A 53 8.14 10.81 1.11
C THR A 53 7.16 10.25 2.13
N CYS A 54 7.70 9.75 3.24
CA CYS A 54 6.95 9.36 4.43
C CYS A 54 7.80 9.61 5.68
N ASP A 55 7.17 9.60 6.84
CA ASP A 55 7.86 9.82 8.11
C ASP A 55 8.63 8.58 8.56
N SER A 56 8.01 7.40 8.43
CA SER A 56 8.66 6.14 8.80
C SER A 56 8.12 4.95 7.99
N ILE A 57 9.00 3.96 7.80
CA ILE A 57 8.68 2.64 7.27
C ILE A 57 9.15 1.63 8.32
N GLU A 58 8.22 0.84 8.82
CA GLU A 58 8.47 -0.09 9.92
C GLU A 58 7.93 -1.49 9.58
N GLU A 59 8.69 -2.52 9.93
CA GLU A 59 8.19 -3.89 9.99
C GLU A 59 7.51 -4.09 11.34
N ILE A 60 6.23 -4.41 11.33
CA ILE A 60 5.46 -4.68 12.54
C ILE A 60 4.86 -6.09 12.51
N MET A 61 4.66 -6.67 13.69
CA MET A 61 3.97 -7.95 13.84
C MET A 61 2.51 -7.71 14.15
N ILE A 62 1.62 -8.32 13.35
CA ILE A 62 0.19 -8.36 13.65
C ILE A 62 -0.21 -9.82 13.85
N GLY A 63 -0.24 -10.27 15.12
CA GLY A 63 -0.35 -11.68 15.45
C GLY A 63 0.92 -12.43 15.07
N GLU A 64 0.81 -13.41 14.18
CA GLU A 64 1.93 -14.18 13.66
C GLU A 64 2.47 -13.66 12.31
N ASP A 65 1.77 -12.70 11.71
CA ASP A 65 2.11 -12.15 10.42
C ASP A 65 2.95 -10.89 10.52
N LYS A 66 3.96 -10.79 9.67
CA LYS A 66 4.78 -9.59 9.48
C LYS A 66 4.17 -8.72 8.40
N VAL A 67 4.02 -7.44 8.69
CA VAL A 67 3.55 -6.45 7.74
C VAL A 67 4.44 -5.21 7.75
N ILE A 68 4.51 -4.55 6.62
CA ILE A 68 5.27 -3.31 6.46
C ILE A 68 4.29 -2.13 6.60
N LYS A 69 4.54 -1.29 7.59
CA LYS A 69 3.74 -0.10 7.88
C LYS A 69 4.43 1.14 7.36
N PHE A 70 3.74 1.88 6.53
CA PHE A 70 4.13 3.22 6.09
C PHE A 70 3.37 4.26 6.92
N SER A 71 4.06 5.19 7.55
CA SER A 71 3.46 6.22 8.41
C SER A 71 3.87 7.62 7.91
N GLY A 72 2.95 8.59 8.09
CA GLY A 72 3.20 9.96 7.68
C GLY A 72 3.37 10.13 6.18
N CYS A 73 2.53 9.44 5.39
CA CYS A 73 2.55 9.57 3.94
C CYS A 73 2.16 10.99 3.51
N LYS A 74 2.72 11.47 2.41
CA LYS A 74 2.45 12.80 1.86
C LYS A 74 0.97 13.07 1.61
N ARG A 75 0.21 12.03 1.23
CA ARG A 75 -1.24 12.09 1.06
C ARG A 75 -1.90 11.26 2.17
N ASN A 76 -2.62 11.92 3.06
CA ASN A 76 -3.38 11.27 4.14
C ASN A 76 -4.72 10.66 3.67
N GLU A 77 -4.86 10.42 2.36
CA GLU A 77 -6.09 9.93 1.72
C GLU A 77 -6.16 8.41 1.65
N ALA A 78 -5.08 7.71 2.00
CA ALA A 78 -4.99 6.25 1.98
C ALA A 78 -4.89 5.69 3.40
N CYS A 79 -5.67 4.65 3.67
CA CYS A 79 -5.55 3.87 4.89
C CYS A 79 -5.76 2.38 4.59
N THR A 80 -5.25 1.54 5.47
CA THR A 80 -5.43 0.08 5.39
C THR A 80 -6.27 -0.36 6.58
N ILE A 81 -7.31 -1.13 6.31
CA ILE A 81 -8.14 -1.77 7.34
C ILE A 81 -7.70 -3.22 7.47
N VAL A 82 -7.17 -3.59 8.62
CA VAL A 82 -6.75 -4.96 8.92
C VAL A 82 -7.87 -5.70 9.60
N LEU A 83 -8.38 -6.75 8.95
CA LEU A 83 -9.40 -7.64 9.51
C LEU A 83 -8.72 -8.83 10.18
N ARG A 84 -9.13 -9.13 11.40
CA ARG A 84 -8.66 -10.29 12.15
C ARG A 84 -9.84 -11.09 12.68
N GLY A 85 -9.76 -12.41 12.56
CA GLY A 85 -10.82 -13.30 12.97
C GLY A 85 -10.33 -14.72 13.23
N SER A 86 -11.19 -15.53 13.83
CA SER A 86 -10.87 -16.90 14.23
C SER A 86 -10.87 -17.91 13.07
N SER A 87 -11.51 -17.58 11.94
CA SER A 87 -11.55 -18.45 10.78
C SER A 87 -11.56 -17.66 9.48
N GLN A 88 -10.99 -18.25 8.43
CA GLN A 88 -10.96 -17.64 7.11
C GLN A 88 -12.37 -17.32 6.58
N HIS A 89 -13.33 -18.19 6.83
CA HIS A 89 -14.70 -18.00 6.37
C HIS A 89 -15.37 -16.75 6.94
N ILE A 90 -15.10 -16.44 8.20
CA ILE A 90 -15.58 -15.21 8.85
C ILE A 90 -14.87 -13.99 8.28
N LEU A 91 -13.58 -14.10 8.00
CA LEU A 91 -12.79 -13.02 7.40
C LEU A 91 -13.26 -12.70 5.98
N ASP A 92 -13.49 -13.69 5.15
CA ASP A 92 -13.99 -13.54 3.79
C ASP A 92 -15.36 -12.85 3.76
N GLU A 93 -16.25 -13.23 4.68
CA GLU A 93 -17.56 -12.60 4.80
C GLU A 93 -17.48 -11.15 5.30
N ALA A 94 -16.60 -10.88 6.26
CA ALA A 94 -16.35 -9.54 6.77
C ALA A 94 -15.73 -8.64 5.68
N GLU A 95 -14.77 -9.15 4.91
CA GLU A 95 -14.16 -8.45 3.79
C GLU A 95 -15.21 -8.08 2.74
N ARG A 96 -16.04 -9.03 2.33
CA ARG A 96 -17.11 -8.82 1.35
C ARG A 96 -18.11 -7.77 1.84
N SER A 97 -18.55 -7.85 3.09
CA SER A 97 -19.49 -6.90 3.68
C SER A 97 -18.90 -5.49 3.76
N LEU A 98 -17.62 -5.38 4.13
CA LEU A 98 -16.91 -4.11 4.19
C LEU A 98 -16.73 -3.52 2.78
N HIS A 99 -16.38 -4.34 1.80
CA HIS A 99 -16.26 -3.93 0.41
C HIS A 99 -17.57 -3.34 -0.12
N ASP A 100 -18.69 -4.00 0.12
CA ASP A 100 -20.01 -3.55 -0.30
C ASP A 100 -20.37 -2.20 0.36
N ALA A 101 -20.10 -2.06 1.66
CA ALA A 101 -20.31 -0.81 2.37
C ALA A 101 -19.46 0.33 1.80
N LEU A 102 -18.19 0.08 1.50
CA LEU A 102 -17.29 1.06 0.89
C LEU A 102 -17.76 1.46 -0.52
N CYS A 103 -18.24 0.50 -1.32
CA CYS A 103 -18.80 0.78 -2.64
C CYS A 103 -20.02 1.71 -2.56
N VAL A 104 -20.93 1.48 -1.61
CA VAL A 104 -22.08 2.35 -1.38
C VAL A 104 -21.64 3.76 -0.96
N LEU A 105 -20.66 3.86 -0.05
CA LEU A 105 -20.12 5.16 0.37
C LEU A 105 -19.51 5.94 -0.79
N VAL A 106 -18.71 5.27 -1.65
CA VAL A 106 -18.13 5.88 -2.84
C VAL A 106 -19.21 6.42 -3.78
N GLN A 107 -20.28 5.65 -4.01
CA GLN A 107 -21.38 6.08 -4.85
C GLN A 107 -22.16 7.24 -4.23
N THR A 108 -22.35 7.23 -2.91
CA THR A 108 -23.02 8.31 -2.18
C THR A 108 -22.24 9.62 -2.21
N VAL A 109 -20.91 9.55 -2.15
CA VAL A 109 -20.05 10.74 -2.30
C VAL A 109 -20.15 11.32 -3.71
N LYS A 110 -20.18 10.45 -4.73
CA LYS A 110 -20.31 10.88 -6.14
C LYS A 110 -21.72 11.44 -6.43
N ASN A 111 -22.75 10.78 -5.91
CA ASN A 111 -24.14 11.13 -6.14
C ASN A 111 -24.86 11.32 -4.81
N LYS A 112 -25.02 12.56 -4.38
CA LYS A 112 -25.65 12.92 -3.10
C LYS A 112 -27.19 12.77 -3.08
N LYS A 113 -27.75 12.06 -4.05
CA LYS A 113 -29.20 11.80 -4.15
C LYS A 113 -29.47 10.37 -3.73
N VAL A 114 -30.41 10.20 -2.80
CA VAL A 114 -30.87 8.90 -2.29
C VAL A 114 -32.36 8.76 -2.52
N ILE A 115 -32.84 7.54 -2.63
CA ILE A 115 -34.26 7.20 -2.72
C ILE A 115 -34.62 6.34 -1.51
N TYR A 116 -35.89 6.30 -1.20
CA TYR A 116 -36.41 5.35 -0.20
C TYR A 116 -36.31 3.92 -0.76
N GLY A 117 -35.90 2.98 0.10
CA GLY A 117 -35.87 1.54 -0.22
C GLY A 117 -37.24 0.89 -0.03
#